data_50693def5ce2a70f8d31707d17807023
#
_entry.id   50693def5ce2a70f8d31707d17807023
#
_cell.length_a   1.000
_cell.length_b   1.000
_cell.length_c   1.000
_cell.angle_alpha   90.00
_cell.angle_beta   90.00
_cell.angle_gamma   90.00
#
_symmetry.space_group_name_H-M   'P 1'
#
loop_
_entity.id
_entity.type
_entity.pdbx_description
1 polymer ?
#
loop_
_entity_poly.entity_id
_entity_poly.type
_entity_poly.pdbx_seq_one_letter_code
_entity_poly.pdbx_strand_id
1 'polypeptide(L)'
;MSDHLEIRRLNDAFRRSLSGGGKRLMTAGIAALPYPDQAAILVRVMEHDSFPEGDDPYGEHDFGAFDHAGQRIFWKIDYYDPTEEFGSEDPADPAKTVRVLTILLADEY
;
A
#
# COMPACT_ATOMS: atom_id res chain seq x y z
N MET A 1 -7.80 -14.57 18.40
CA MET A 1 -6.63 -14.90 17.56
C MET A 1 -6.41 -13.81 16.53
N SER A 2 -5.17 -13.46 16.33
CA SER A 2 -4.83 -12.39 15.38
C SER A 2 -4.64 -12.97 13.97
N ASP A 3 -5.26 -12.32 12.98
CA ASP A 3 -5.07 -12.65 11.57
C ASP A 3 -3.98 -11.80 10.92
N HIS A 4 -3.14 -11.12 11.71
CA HIS A 4 -2.14 -10.19 11.18
C HIS A 4 -1.16 -10.85 10.21
N LEU A 5 -0.79 -12.11 10.44
CA LEU A 5 0.12 -12.82 9.53
C LEU A 5 -0.52 -13.11 8.18
N GLU A 6 -1.81 -13.47 8.17
CA GLU A 6 -2.53 -13.69 6.92
C GLU A 6 -2.76 -12.37 6.17
N ILE A 7 -3.12 -11.32 6.90
CA ILE A 7 -3.28 -9.99 6.31
C ILE A 7 -1.96 -9.53 5.69
N ARG A 8 -0.84 -9.73 6.41
CA ARG A 8 0.50 -9.41 5.88
C ARG A 8 0.77 -10.17 4.58
N ARG A 9 0.50 -11.47 4.58
CA ARG A 9 0.72 -12.31 3.39
C ARG A 9 -0.06 -11.79 2.19
N LEU A 10 -1.33 -11.45 2.40
CA LEU A 10 -2.19 -10.89 1.36
C LEU A 10 -1.70 -9.52 0.90
N ASN A 11 -1.28 -8.66 1.83
CA ASN A 11 -0.76 -7.34 1.50
C ASN A 11 0.54 -7.43 0.71
N ASP A 12 1.46 -8.30 1.11
CA ASP A 12 2.71 -8.48 0.39
C ASP A 12 2.46 -8.98 -1.04
N ALA A 13 1.58 -9.96 -1.20
CA ALA A 13 1.23 -10.49 -2.51
C ALA A 13 0.59 -9.42 -3.39
N PHE A 14 -0.34 -8.63 -2.83
CA PHE A 14 -1.03 -7.56 -3.54
C PHE A 14 -0.05 -6.46 -3.99
N ARG A 15 0.82 -6.03 -3.09
CA ARG A 15 1.79 -4.96 -3.34
C ARG A 15 2.82 -5.36 -4.40
N ARG A 16 3.21 -6.62 -4.44
CA ARG A 16 4.21 -7.13 -5.37
C ARG A 16 3.66 -7.46 -6.75
N SER A 17 2.35 -7.39 -6.92
CA SER A 17 1.68 -7.64 -8.19
C SER A 17 1.19 -6.34 -8.80
N LEU A 18 1.08 -6.29 -10.13
CA LEU A 18 0.54 -5.13 -10.85
C LEU A 18 -0.95 -5.28 -11.15
N SER A 19 -1.55 -6.42 -10.83
CA SER A 19 -2.97 -6.66 -11.14
C SER A 19 -3.62 -7.57 -10.11
N GLY A 20 -4.94 -7.47 -10.02
CA GLY A 20 -5.75 -8.30 -9.14
C GLY A 20 -5.77 -7.82 -7.69
N GLY A 21 -6.73 -8.29 -6.94
CA GLY A 21 -6.83 -8.07 -5.49
C GLY A 21 -7.37 -6.71 -5.06
N GLY A 22 -7.47 -5.72 -5.97
CA GLY A 22 -7.94 -4.40 -5.63
C GLY A 22 -7.42 -3.32 -6.56
N LYS A 23 -7.22 -2.13 -6.03
CA LYS A 23 -6.83 -0.95 -6.80
C LYS A 23 -5.47 -0.42 -6.38
N ARG A 24 -4.78 0.20 -7.33
CA ARG A 24 -3.50 0.87 -7.09
C ARG A 24 -3.61 2.29 -7.63
N LEU A 25 -3.41 3.27 -6.74
CA LEU A 25 -3.63 4.68 -7.04
C LEU A 25 -2.36 5.47 -6.77
N MET A 26 -2.14 6.51 -7.58
CA MET A 26 -1.13 7.52 -7.33
C MET A 26 -1.84 8.85 -7.12
N THR A 27 -1.40 9.61 -6.12
CA THR A 27 -1.92 10.96 -5.88
C THR A 27 -1.48 11.92 -6.98
N ALA A 28 -2.10 13.09 -7.00
CA ALA A 28 -1.74 14.15 -7.95
C ALA A 28 -0.25 14.52 -7.85
N GLY A 29 0.31 14.55 -6.65
CA GLY A 29 1.73 14.87 -6.46
C GLY A 29 2.65 13.84 -7.09
N ILE A 30 2.33 12.56 -6.97
CA ILE A 30 3.11 11.49 -7.62
C ILE A 30 2.88 11.54 -9.12
N ALA A 31 1.65 11.71 -9.58
CA ALA A 31 1.32 11.74 -11.01
C ALA A 31 1.95 12.94 -11.73
N ALA A 32 2.30 14.00 -11.01
CA ALA A 32 2.97 15.16 -11.57
C ALA A 32 4.48 14.96 -11.78
N LEU A 33 5.05 13.89 -11.23
CA LEU A 33 6.47 13.59 -11.41
C LEU A 33 6.73 13.06 -12.83
N PRO A 34 7.98 13.20 -13.33
CA PRO A 34 8.34 12.58 -14.61
C PRO A 34 8.12 11.07 -14.59
N TYR A 35 7.79 10.48 -15.73
CA TYR A 35 7.55 9.03 -15.83
C TYR A 35 8.68 8.16 -15.27
N PRO A 36 9.97 8.47 -15.50
CA PRO A 36 11.04 7.66 -14.91
C PRO A 36 10.98 7.63 -13.39
N ASP A 37 10.60 8.74 -12.75
CA ASP A 37 10.45 8.79 -11.28
C ASP A 37 9.24 7.98 -10.83
N GLN A 38 8.12 8.08 -11.54
CA GLN A 38 6.93 7.30 -11.22
C GLN A 38 7.24 5.80 -11.30
N ALA A 39 7.94 5.36 -12.34
CA ALA A 39 8.30 3.96 -12.52
C ALA A 39 9.25 3.48 -11.41
N ALA A 40 10.25 4.29 -11.08
CA ALA A 40 11.20 3.96 -10.02
C ALA A 40 10.52 3.86 -8.65
N ILE A 41 9.60 4.78 -8.37
CA ILE A 41 8.82 4.75 -7.13
C ILE A 41 7.96 3.49 -7.05
N LEU A 42 7.28 3.14 -8.14
CA LEU A 42 6.46 1.93 -8.19
C LEU A 42 7.28 0.68 -7.90
N VAL A 43 8.45 0.55 -8.52
CA VAL A 43 9.34 -0.59 -8.26
C VAL A 43 9.76 -0.64 -6.80
N ARG A 44 10.10 0.50 -6.20
CA ARG A 44 10.47 0.56 -4.79
C ARG A 44 9.33 0.18 -3.87
N VAL A 45 8.09 0.56 -4.20
CA VAL A 45 6.92 0.13 -3.43
C VAL A 45 6.76 -1.38 -3.50
N MET A 46 6.89 -1.96 -4.70
CA MET A 46 6.76 -3.40 -4.88
C MET A 46 7.84 -4.19 -4.15
N GLU A 47 9.05 -3.65 -4.08
CA GLU A 47 10.20 -4.31 -3.45
C GLU A 47 10.42 -3.93 -1.99
N HIS A 48 9.56 -3.06 -1.45
CA HIS A 48 9.74 -2.54 -0.09
C HIS A 48 9.73 -3.68 0.94
N ASP A 49 10.73 -3.69 1.81
CA ASP A 49 10.89 -4.74 2.83
C ASP A 49 11.37 -4.19 4.19
N SER A 50 11.38 -2.86 4.36
CA SER A 50 11.79 -2.22 5.60
C SER A 50 10.58 -1.70 6.36
N PHE A 51 10.22 -2.36 7.46
CA PHE A 51 9.03 -2.05 8.24
C PHE A 51 9.40 -1.78 9.69
N PRO A 52 9.89 -0.55 10.00
CA PRO A 52 10.15 -0.18 11.39
C PRO A 52 8.88 -0.30 12.23
N GLU A 53 9.03 -0.61 13.50
CA GLU A 53 7.91 -0.84 14.40
C GLU A 53 6.91 0.35 14.41
N GLY A 54 7.42 1.58 14.34
CA GLY A 54 6.56 2.77 14.31
C GLY A 54 5.70 2.88 13.07
N ASP A 55 6.11 2.27 11.95
CA ASP A 55 5.38 2.31 10.69
C ASP A 55 4.44 1.11 10.53
N ASP A 56 4.67 0.04 11.28
CA ASP A 56 3.95 -1.22 11.11
C ASP A 56 3.64 -1.86 12.47
N PRO A 57 2.83 -1.17 13.30
CA PRO A 57 2.60 -1.61 14.68
C PRO A 57 1.95 -2.98 14.80
N TYR A 58 1.20 -3.42 13.80
CA TYR A 58 0.52 -4.72 13.84
C TYR A 58 1.21 -5.78 12.98
N GLY A 59 2.29 -5.43 12.30
CA GLY A 59 3.00 -6.37 11.45
C GLY A 59 2.23 -6.79 10.21
N GLU A 60 1.32 -5.93 9.70
CA GLU A 60 0.49 -6.25 8.55
C GLU A 60 1.11 -5.84 7.21
N HIS A 61 2.19 -5.07 7.23
CA HIS A 61 2.83 -4.51 6.03
C HIS A 61 1.84 -3.69 5.20
N ASP A 62 1.13 -2.77 5.87
CA ASP A 62 0.12 -1.94 5.24
C ASP A 62 0.56 -0.48 5.04
N PHE A 63 1.78 -0.16 5.40
CA PHE A 63 2.35 1.18 5.26
C PHE A 63 3.86 1.09 5.09
N GLY A 64 4.40 1.96 4.24
CA GLY A 64 5.85 2.10 4.11
C GLY A 64 6.24 3.51 3.71
N ALA A 65 7.49 3.86 3.98
CA ALA A 65 8.06 5.16 3.68
C ALA A 65 9.47 5.02 3.16
N PHE A 66 9.83 5.84 2.18
CA PHE A 66 11.18 5.91 1.66
C PHE A 66 11.42 7.27 1.02
N ASP A 67 12.69 7.58 0.74
CA ASP A 67 13.06 8.82 0.06
C ASP A 67 13.39 8.53 -1.40
N HIS A 68 12.92 9.40 -2.29
CA HIS A 68 13.22 9.35 -3.71
C HIS A 68 13.46 10.77 -4.23
N ALA A 69 14.63 10.99 -4.82
CA ALA A 69 15.00 12.28 -5.42
C ALA A 69 14.76 13.48 -4.47
N GLY A 70 15.08 13.30 -3.20
CA GLY A 70 14.94 14.35 -2.19
C GLY A 70 13.54 14.53 -1.63
N GLN A 71 12.60 13.69 -2.03
CA GLN A 71 11.22 13.74 -1.55
C GLN A 71 10.89 12.49 -0.74
N ARG A 72 10.11 12.69 0.35
CA ARG A 72 9.62 11.61 1.17
C ARG A 72 8.37 11.03 0.53
N ILE A 73 8.37 9.73 0.27
CA ILE A 73 7.28 9.00 -0.36
C ILE A 73 6.65 8.07 0.66
N PHE A 74 5.33 8.05 0.70
CA PHE A 74 4.57 7.08 1.49
C PHE A 74 3.79 6.18 0.55
N TRP A 75 3.54 4.95 0.99
CA TRP A 75 2.51 4.10 0.41
C TRP A 75 1.69 3.50 1.54
N LYS A 76 0.40 3.27 1.28
CA LYS A 76 -0.49 2.68 2.27
C LYS A 76 -1.48 1.75 1.58
N ILE A 77 -1.94 0.74 2.31
CA ILE A 77 -2.98 -0.18 1.86
C ILE A 77 -4.17 0.00 2.81
N ASP A 78 -5.32 0.36 2.23
CA ASP A 78 -6.58 0.44 2.95
C ASP A 78 -7.44 -0.76 2.59
N TYR A 79 -8.30 -1.16 3.53
CA TYR A 79 -9.17 -2.33 3.37
C TYR A 79 -10.61 -1.88 3.31
N TYR A 80 -11.25 -2.05 2.16
CA TYR A 80 -12.64 -1.70 1.96
C TYR A 80 -13.48 -2.96 1.78
N ASP A 81 -14.79 -2.85 2.05
CA ASP A 81 -15.72 -3.92 1.74
C ASP A 81 -15.93 -4.03 0.21
N PRO A 82 -16.60 -5.08 -0.28
CA PRO A 82 -16.78 -5.25 -1.73
C PRO A 82 -17.51 -4.10 -2.42
N THR A 83 -18.31 -3.31 -1.68
CA THR A 83 -18.97 -2.13 -2.25
C THR A 83 -18.08 -0.89 -2.26
N GLU A 84 -16.94 -0.95 -1.55
CA GLU A 84 -15.99 0.15 -1.38
C GLU A 84 -16.60 1.37 -0.69
N GLU A 85 -17.69 1.18 0.06
CA GLU A 85 -18.33 2.25 0.82
C GLU A 85 -17.88 2.27 2.28
N PHE A 86 -17.51 1.11 2.82
CA PHE A 86 -17.13 0.94 4.22
C PHE A 86 -15.85 0.16 4.34
N GLY A 87 -15.22 0.19 5.51
CA GLY A 87 -14.08 -0.66 5.78
C GLY A 87 -14.47 -2.14 5.74
N SER A 88 -13.50 -2.99 5.37
CA SER A 88 -13.71 -4.44 5.39
C SER A 88 -13.89 -4.93 6.82
N GLU A 89 -14.86 -5.81 7.01
CA GLU A 89 -15.05 -6.46 8.30
C GLU A 89 -14.05 -7.58 8.58
N ASP A 90 -13.35 -8.04 7.53
CA ASP A 90 -12.35 -9.11 7.67
C ASP A 90 -11.27 -8.98 6.59
N PRO A 91 -10.21 -8.17 6.85
CA PRO A 91 -9.11 -8.01 5.88
C PRO A 91 -8.33 -9.27 5.56
N ALA A 92 -8.48 -10.33 6.36
CA ALA A 92 -7.87 -11.63 6.09
C ALA A 92 -8.66 -12.46 5.07
N ASP A 93 -9.88 -12.03 4.73
CA ASP A 93 -10.73 -12.73 3.78
C ASP A 93 -10.79 -11.95 2.46
N PRO A 94 -10.14 -12.45 1.39
CA PRO A 94 -10.15 -11.77 0.10
C PRO A 94 -11.55 -11.61 -0.49
N ALA A 95 -12.50 -12.48 -0.14
CA ALA A 95 -13.87 -12.38 -0.63
C ALA A 95 -14.64 -11.21 -0.01
N LYS A 96 -14.17 -10.71 1.14
CA LYS A 96 -14.81 -9.61 1.87
C LYS A 96 -14.03 -8.31 1.79
N THR A 97 -12.93 -8.27 1.00
CA THR A 97 -12.01 -7.16 1.04
C THR A 97 -11.60 -6.72 -0.36
N VAL A 98 -11.71 -5.42 -0.62
CA VAL A 98 -11.05 -4.75 -1.74
C VAL A 98 -9.89 -3.95 -1.15
N ARG A 99 -8.66 -4.30 -1.51
CA ARG A 99 -7.48 -3.56 -1.07
C ARG A 99 -7.24 -2.38 -1.99
N VAL A 100 -6.88 -1.24 -1.41
CA VAL A 100 -6.52 -0.04 -2.17
C VAL A 100 -5.14 0.40 -1.74
N LEU A 101 -4.17 0.28 -2.64
CA LEU A 101 -2.82 0.78 -2.44
C LEU A 101 -2.76 2.21 -2.97
N THR A 102 -2.36 3.15 -2.13
CA THR A 102 -2.16 4.54 -2.52
C THR A 102 -0.69 4.90 -2.34
N ILE A 103 -0.09 5.47 -3.39
CA ILE A 103 1.26 6.03 -3.34
C ILE A 103 1.12 7.54 -3.33
N LEU A 104 1.77 8.20 -2.38
CA LEU A 104 1.60 9.64 -2.16
C LEU A 104 2.91 10.28 -1.70
N LEU A 105 3.00 11.60 -1.90
CA LEU A 105 4.05 12.38 -1.25
C LEU A 105 3.70 12.51 0.24
N ALA A 106 4.72 12.54 1.10
CA ALA A 106 4.48 12.63 2.54
C ALA A 106 3.66 13.87 2.92
N ASP A 107 3.84 14.97 2.21
CA ASP A 107 3.10 16.21 2.50
C ASP A 107 1.67 16.20 1.96
N GLU A 108 1.29 15.15 1.25
CA GLU A 108 -0.11 14.93 0.84
C GLU A 108 -0.88 14.04 1.83
N TYR A 109 -0.18 13.54 2.84
CA TYR A 109 -0.79 12.62 3.79
C TYR A 109 -1.87 13.25 4.68
#